data_72704789610cc96f92c62d562144411c
#
_entry.id   72704789610cc96f92c62d562144411c
#
_cell.length_a   1.000
_cell.length_b   1.000
_cell.length_c   1.000
_cell.angle_alpha   90.00
_cell.angle_beta   90.00
_cell.angle_gamma   90.00
#
_symmetry.space_group_name_H-M   'P 1'
#
loop_
_entity.id
_entity.type
_entity.pdbx_description
1 polymer ?
#
loop_
_entity_poly.entity_id
_entity_poly.type
_entity_poly.pdbx_seq_one_letter_code
_entity_poly.pdbx_strand_id
1 'polypeptide(L)'
;LLSQILVAASQAVVIGLVIVGVFILVGVLVAASYARLWIQCWLTQARIGIADLLGMTFRKVDPRIIVRSKIMAVKAGIYDDSGVTSGALEAHYLAGGNVPLVIRAMVAARKAKTIELTFREAAAIDLAGRDILESVQTSVYPRVIDCPARGSAKSSLDAVAKNGIQLKVKARVTVRANLQQLIGGATEETIIARVGEGIVSAIG
;
A
#
# COMPACT_ATOMS: atom_id res chain seq x y z
N LEU A 1 40.80 -56.49 -2.45
CA LEU A 1 40.92 -55.29 -1.68
C LEU A 1 41.11 -54.07 -2.62
N LEU A 2 42.09 -54.10 -3.55
CA LEU A 2 42.34 -53.00 -4.51
C LEU A 2 41.16 -52.71 -5.44
N SER A 3 40.43 -53.68 -5.94
CA SER A 3 39.25 -53.53 -6.80
C SER A 3 38.08 -52.89 -6.07
N GLN A 4 37.88 -53.19 -4.80
CA GLN A 4 36.83 -52.57 -3.99
C GLN A 4 37.13 -51.09 -3.67
N ILE A 5 38.39 -50.74 -3.45
CA ILE A 5 38.83 -49.35 -3.25
C ILE A 5 38.63 -48.51 -4.53
N LEU A 6 38.96 -49.08 -5.69
CA LEU A 6 38.75 -48.42 -6.99
C LEU A 6 37.26 -48.19 -7.30
N VAL A 7 36.40 -49.15 -7.01
CA VAL A 7 34.94 -49.00 -7.21
C VAL A 7 34.36 -47.99 -6.23
N ALA A 8 34.79 -47.95 -4.99
CA ALA A 8 34.35 -46.95 -4.03
C ALA A 8 34.81 -45.53 -4.41
N ALA A 9 36.02 -45.37 -4.91
CA ALA A 9 36.55 -44.11 -5.40
C ALA A 9 35.78 -43.61 -6.63
N SER A 10 35.45 -44.49 -7.58
CA SER A 10 34.64 -44.09 -8.77
C SER A 10 33.22 -43.71 -8.39
N GLN A 11 32.59 -44.40 -7.43
CA GLN A 11 31.26 -44.01 -6.92
C GLN A 11 31.27 -42.65 -6.20
N ALA A 12 32.30 -42.37 -5.40
CA ALA A 12 32.45 -41.09 -4.73
C ALA A 12 32.61 -39.93 -5.74
N VAL A 13 33.37 -40.14 -6.82
CA VAL A 13 33.51 -39.14 -7.90
C VAL A 13 32.20 -38.93 -8.64
N VAL A 14 31.45 -39.99 -8.95
CA VAL A 14 30.14 -39.87 -9.60
C VAL A 14 29.14 -39.13 -8.71
N ILE A 15 29.08 -39.43 -7.42
CA ILE A 15 28.22 -38.73 -6.46
C ILE A 15 28.61 -37.25 -6.37
N GLY A 16 29.90 -36.94 -6.31
CA GLY A 16 30.41 -35.58 -6.32
C GLY A 16 29.98 -34.78 -7.57
N LEU A 17 30.10 -35.41 -8.75
CA LEU A 17 29.67 -34.81 -10.03
C LEU A 17 28.15 -34.56 -10.07
N VAL A 18 27.36 -35.50 -9.56
CA VAL A 18 25.89 -35.35 -9.46
C VAL A 18 25.51 -34.17 -8.53
N ILE A 19 26.16 -34.09 -7.37
CA ILE A 19 25.91 -32.99 -6.42
C ILE A 19 26.24 -31.63 -7.06
N VAL A 20 27.41 -31.52 -7.72
CA VAL A 20 27.80 -30.28 -8.43
C VAL A 20 26.82 -29.96 -9.56
N GLY A 21 26.38 -30.97 -10.33
CA GLY A 21 25.39 -30.80 -11.39
C GLY A 21 24.05 -30.28 -10.85
N VAL A 22 23.58 -30.79 -9.73
CA VAL A 22 22.37 -30.33 -9.06
C VAL A 22 22.53 -28.86 -8.58
N PHE A 23 23.67 -28.52 -7.98
CA PHE A 23 23.95 -27.14 -7.55
C PHE A 23 23.98 -26.17 -8.72
N ILE A 24 24.58 -26.54 -9.85
CA ILE A 24 24.59 -25.72 -11.05
C ILE A 24 23.16 -25.57 -11.60
N LEU A 25 22.39 -26.65 -11.67
CA LEU A 25 21.00 -26.61 -12.14
C LEU A 25 20.13 -25.67 -11.29
N VAL A 26 20.21 -25.79 -9.97
CA VAL A 26 19.49 -24.91 -9.04
C VAL A 26 19.95 -23.47 -9.21
N GLY A 27 21.25 -23.22 -9.35
CA GLY A 27 21.81 -21.88 -9.62
C GLY A 27 21.26 -21.26 -10.89
N VAL A 28 21.19 -22.05 -11.99
CA VAL A 28 20.62 -21.59 -13.27
C VAL A 28 19.12 -21.29 -13.15
N LEU A 29 18.33 -22.11 -12.48
CA LEU A 29 16.90 -21.88 -12.27
C LEU A 29 16.64 -20.61 -11.45
N VAL A 30 17.43 -20.40 -10.40
CA VAL A 30 17.37 -19.18 -9.58
C VAL A 30 17.75 -17.97 -10.44
N ALA A 31 18.87 -18.01 -11.16
CA ALA A 31 19.31 -16.95 -12.02
C ALA A 31 18.27 -16.60 -13.11
N ALA A 32 17.64 -17.61 -13.71
CA ALA A 32 16.60 -17.41 -14.72
C ALA A 32 15.36 -16.70 -14.16
N SER A 33 14.97 -16.99 -12.92
CA SER A 33 13.84 -16.32 -12.27
C SER A 33 14.11 -14.84 -11.99
N TYR A 34 15.31 -14.49 -11.58
CA TYR A 34 15.73 -13.10 -11.35
C TYR A 34 16.00 -12.35 -12.67
N ALA A 35 16.53 -13.02 -13.68
CA ALA A 35 16.74 -12.43 -15.00
C ALA A 35 15.44 -11.92 -15.61
N ARG A 36 14.34 -12.68 -15.47
CA ARG A 36 13.03 -12.25 -15.96
C ARG A 36 12.56 -10.95 -15.28
N LEU A 37 12.71 -10.84 -13.96
CA LEU A 37 12.36 -9.62 -13.23
C LEU A 37 13.26 -8.45 -13.61
N TRP A 38 14.56 -8.70 -13.77
CA TRP A 38 15.52 -7.69 -14.17
C TRP A 38 15.26 -7.14 -15.56
N ILE A 39 14.97 -8.02 -16.54
CA ILE A 39 14.58 -7.60 -17.89
C ILE A 39 13.35 -6.71 -17.86
N GLN A 40 12.35 -7.02 -17.04
CA GLN A 40 11.16 -6.17 -16.87
C GLN A 40 11.52 -4.80 -16.30
N CYS A 41 12.41 -4.73 -15.31
CA CYS A 41 12.90 -3.47 -14.75
C CYS A 41 13.66 -2.64 -15.78
N TRP A 42 14.50 -3.29 -16.58
CA TRP A 42 15.30 -2.62 -17.60
C TRP A 42 14.43 -2.04 -18.72
N LEU A 43 13.50 -2.82 -19.24
CA LEU A 43 12.55 -2.39 -20.28
C LEU A 43 11.63 -1.25 -19.81
N THR A 44 11.33 -1.18 -18.52
CA THR A 44 10.43 -0.16 -17.96
C THR A 44 11.16 1.01 -17.32
N GLN A 45 12.50 1.05 -17.42
CA GLN A 45 13.34 2.09 -16.79
C GLN A 45 13.14 2.23 -15.27
N ALA A 46 12.77 1.14 -14.59
CA ALA A 46 12.52 1.15 -13.15
C ALA A 46 13.80 1.26 -12.30
N ARG A 47 14.99 1.25 -12.93
CA ARG A 47 16.31 1.44 -12.30
C ARG A 47 16.56 0.56 -11.06
N ILE A 48 16.20 -0.74 -11.16
CA ILE A 48 16.48 -1.72 -10.11
C ILE A 48 17.61 -2.62 -10.60
N GLY A 49 18.70 -2.70 -9.84
CA GLY A 49 19.85 -3.56 -10.15
C GLY A 49 19.61 -5.02 -9.79
N ILE A 50 20.39 -5.93 -10.39
CA ILE A 50 20.36 -7.37 -10.02
C ILE A 50 20.82 -7.54 -8.56
N ALA A 51 21.81 -6.78 -8.13
CA ALA A 51 22.29 -6.79 -6.75
C ALA A 51 21.21 -6.39 -5.74
N ASP A 52 20.36 -5.41 -6.10
CA ASP A 52 19.24 -4.99 -5.26
C ASP A 52 18.21 -6.12 -5.11
N LEU A 53 17.90 -6.83 -6.22
CA LEU A 53 16.96 -7.96 -6.20
C LEU A 53 17.44 -9.10 -5.29
N LEU A 54 18.73 -9.41 -5.35
CA LEU A 54 19.34 -10.39 -4.44
C LEU A 54 19.33 -9.90 -2.99
N GLY A 55 19.68 -8.62 -2.77
CA GLY A 55 19.65 -7.99 -1.45
C GLY A 55 18.26 -8.00 -0.81
N MET A 56 17.19 -7.77 -1.58
CA MET A 56 15.78 -7.87 -1.13
C MET A 56 15.48 -9.28 -0.61
N THR A 57 15.91 -10.31 -1.34
CA THR A 57 15.68 -11.70 -0.94
C THR A 57 16.37 -12.04 0.38
N PHE A 58 17.62 -11.58 0.58
CA PHE A 58 18.32 -11.77 1.86
C PHE A 58 17.64 -11.04 3.03
N ARG A 59 17.00 -9.89 2.76
CA ARG A 59 16.23 -9.12 3.74
C ARG A 59 14.80 -9.62 3.94
N LYS A 60 14.43 -10.75 3.34
CA LYS A 60 13.07 -11.34 3.39
C LYS A 60 11.99 -10.43 2.79
N VAL A 61 12.35 -9.60 1.85
CA VAL A 61 11.43 -8.77 1.04
C VAL A 61 11.12 -9.51 -0.24
N ASP A 62 9.85 -9.60 -0.64
CA ASP A 62 9.48 -10.19 -1.93
C ASP A 62 9.84 -9.24 -3.09
N PRO A 63 10.86 -9.55 -3.91
CA PRO A 63 11.29 -8.69 -4.99
C PRO A 63 10.18 -8.44 -6.02
N ARG A 64 9.25 -9.40 -6.18
CA ARG A 64 8.16 -9.30 -7.17
C ARG A 64 7.19 -8.19 -6.81
N ILE A 65 6.89 -8.00 -5.52
CA ILE A 65 6.00 -6.95 -5.04
C ILE A 65 6.64 -5.59 -5.27
N ILE A 66 7.90 -5.43 -4.89
CA ILE A 66 8.63 -4.17 -5.06
C ILE A 66 8.78 -3.79 -6.53
N VAL A 67 9.23 -4.73 -7.37
CA VAL A 67 9.42 -4.51 -8.81
C VAL A 67 8.11 -4.11 -9.48
N ARG A 68 7.01 -4.84 -9.24
CA ARG A 68 5.70 -4.52 -9.84
C ARG A 68 5.20 -3.16 -9.40
N SER A 69 5.36 -2.83 -8.13
CA SER A 69 4.96 -1.53 -7.58
C SER A 69 5.79 -0.39 -8.18
N LYS A 70 7.11 -0.57 -8.28
CA LYS A 70 8.01 0.40 -8.92
C LYS A 70 7.67 0.60 -10.40
N ILE A 71 7.44 -0.49 -11.15
CA ILE A 71 7.02 -0.42 -12.55
C ILE A 71 5.68 0.34 -12.68
N MET A 72 4.73 0.09 -11.79
CA MET A 72 3.44 0.79 -11.79
C MET A 72 3.64 2.29 -11.55
N ALA A 73 4.49 2.68 -10.61
CA ALA A 73 4.83 4.08 -10.33
C ALA A 73 5.45 4.76 -11.56
N VAL A 74 6.49 4.15 -12.14
CA VAL A 74 7.18 4.70 -13.32
C VAL A 74 6.24 4.86 -14.51
N LYS A 75 5.39 3.86 -14.79
CA LYS A 75 4.37 3.95 -15.87
C LYS A 75 3.34 5.06 -15.63
N ALA A 76 3.10 5.44 -14.39
CA ALA A 76 2.22 6.56 -14.04
C ALA A 76 2.94 7.92 -14.02
N GLY A 77 4.23 7.97 -14.38
CA GLY A 77 5.05 9.17 -14.35
C GLY A 77 5.49 9.59 -12.94
N ILE A 78 5.46 8.67 -11.99
CA ILE A 78 5.94 8.87 -10.63
C ILE A 78 7.37 8.31 -10.56
N TYR A 79 8.35 9.20 -10.47
CA TYR A 79 9.76 8.86 -10.44
C TYR A 79 10.35 8.99 -9.04
N ASP A 80 11.65 8.74 -8.92
CA ASP A 80 12.39 8.79 -7.65
C ASP A 80 12.30 10.15 -6.95
N ASP A 81 12.11 11.24 -7.69
CA ASP A 81 11.90 12.59 -7.17
C ASP A 81 10.67 12.72 -6.25
N SER A 82 9.68 11.84 -6.45
CA SER A 82 8.49 11.75 -5.58
C SER A 82 8.71 10.88 -4.34
N GLY A 83 9.97 10.49 -4.06
CA GLY A 83 10.33 9.64 -2.91
C GLY A 83 10.08 8.15 -3.11
N VAL A 84 9.68 7.70 -4.29
CA VAL A 84 9.40 6.29 -4.61
C VAL A 84 10.69 5.58 -5.01
N THR A 85 11.65 5.48 -4.09
CA THR A 85 12.89 4.73 -4.28
C THR A 85 12.71 3.25 -3.93
N SER A 86 13.57 2.37 -4.45
CA SER A 86 13.53 0.94 -4.10
C SER A 86 13.68 0.72 -2.59
N GLY A 87 14.62 1.45 -1.96
CA GLY A 87 14.83 1.37 -0.52
C GLY A 87 13.65 1.85 0.31
N ALA A 88 12.95 2.91 -0.13
CA ALA A 88 11.74 3.39 0.55
C ALA A 88 10.59 2.36 0.48
N LEU A 89 10.42 1.72 -0.68
CA LEU A 89 9.43 0.64 -0.86
C LEU A 89 9.75 -0.58 0.01
N GLU A 90 11.05 -0.97 0.10
CA GLU A 90 11.50 -2.04 0.97
C GLU A 90 11.26 -1.73 2.45
N ALA A 91 11.61 -0.52 2.89
CA ALA A 91 11.42 -0.07 4.26
C ALA A 91 9.93 -0.12 4.65
N HIS A 92 9.05 0.36 3.76
CA HIS A 92 7.61 0.30 3.97
C HIS A 92 7.08 -1.14 4.03
N TYR A 93 7.57 -2.02 3.15
CA TYR A 93 7.24 -3.45 3.16
C TYR A 93 7.65 -4.12 4.47
N LEU A 94 8.87 -3.86 4.96
CA LEU A 94 9.38 -4.40 6.22
C LEU A 94 8.65 -3.85 7.45
N ALA A 95 8.12 -2.63 7.36
CA ALA A 95 7.26 -2.04 8.39
C ALA A 95 5.85 -2.64 8.44
N GLY A 96 5.54 -3.60 7.55
CA GLY A 96 4.23 -4.25 7.47
C GLY A 96 3.20 -3.49 6.63
N GLY A 97 3.61 -2.46 5.89
CA GLY A 97 2.73 -1.68 5.03
C GLY A 97 2.40 -2.38 3.70
N ASN A 98 1.33 -1.92 3.07
CA ASN A 98 0.84 -2.44 1.79
C ASN A 98 1.38 -1.63 0.60
N VAL A 99 2.61 -1.97 0.15
CA VAL A 99 3.28 -1.27 -0.94
C VAL A 99 2.42 -1.13 -2.21
N PRO A 100 1.76 -2.18 -2.74
CA PRO A 100 0.90 -2.06 -3.91
C PRO A 100 -0.28 -1.09 -3.72
N LEU A 101 -0.87 -1.04 -2.53
CA LEU A 101 -1.98 -0.16 -2.21
C LEU A 101 -1.54 1.31 -2.21
N VAL A 102 -0.42 1.59 -1.54
CA VAL A 102 0.20 2.92 -1.49
C VAL A 102 0.51 3.44 -2.89
N ILE A 103 1.14 2.63 -3.73
CA ILE A 103 1.45 3.04 -5.11
C ILE A 103 0.19 3.28 -5.94
N ARG A 104 -0.85 2.44 -5.79
CA ARG A 104 -2.14 2.67 -6.46
C ARG A 104 -2.78 3.99 -6.03
N ALA A 105 -2.74 4.32 -4.76
CA ALA A 105 -3.25 5.57 -4.22
C ALA A 105 -2.49 6.78 -4.77
N MET A 106 -1.15 6.71 -4.82
CA MET A 106 -0.32 7.75 -5.43
C MET A 106 -0.62 7.93 -6.93
N VAL A 107 -0.82 6.83 -7.66
CA VAL A 107 -1.22 6.88 -9.08
C VAL A 107 -2.59 7.54 -9.24
N ALA A 108 -3.55 7.24 -8.37
CA ALA A 108 -4.87 7.86 -8.36
C ALA A 108 -4.77 9.37 -8.07
N ALA A 109 -4.00 9.76 -7.06
CA ALA A 109 -3.74 11.16 -6.72
C ALA A 109 -3.10 11.93 -7.89
N ARG A 110 -2.08 11.33 -8.52
CA ARG A 110 -1.40 11.92 -9.69
C ARG A 110 -2.35 12.12 -10.88
N LYS A 111 -3.21 11.13 -11.16
CA LYS A 111 -4.21 11.21 -12.24
C LYS A 111 -5.26 12.27 -11.97
N ALA A 112 -5.65 12.46 -10.72
CA ALA A 112 -6.60 13.49 -10.31
C ALA A 112 -6.06 14.93 -10.46
N LYS A 113 -4.72 15.11 -10.58
CA LYS A 113 -4.01 16.40 -10.72
C LYS A 113 -4.31 17.44 -9.61
N THR A 114 -5.11 17.08 -8.63
CA THR A 114 -5.60 17.99 -7.59
C THR A 114 -4.86 17.79 -6.26
N ILE A 115 -4.09 16.71 -6.16
CA ILE A 115 -3.49 16.26 -4.90
C ILE A 115 -2.02 15.98 -5.12
N GLU A 116 -1.18 16.73 -4.43
CA GLU A 116 0.24 16.43 -4.30
C GLU A 116 0.41 15.51 -3.09
N LEU A 117 0.64 14.22 -3.36
CA LEU A 117 0.84 13.20 -2.34
C LEU A 117 2.25 12.64 -2.47
N THR A 118 3.07 12.86 -1.45
CA THR A 118 4.41 12.28 -1.36
C THR A 118 4.34 10.83 -0.91
N PHE A 119 5.35 10.02 -1.26
CA PHE A 119 5.42 8.63 -0.80
C PHE A 119 5.45 8.53 0.74
N ARG A 120 6.13 9.46 1.40
CA ARG A 120 6.24 9.49 2.85
C ARG A 120 4.89 9.69 3.54
N GLU A 121 4.06 10.61 3.04
CA GLU A 121 2.72 10.84 3.56
C GLU A 121 1.82 9.63 3.30
N ALA A 122 1.89 9.09 2.07
CA ALA A 122 1.13 7.91 1.69
C ALA A 122 1.47 6.69 2.57
N ALA A 123 2.76 6.45 2.81
CA ALA A 123 3.23 5.38 3.68
C ALA A 123 2.81 5.58 5.15
N ALA A 124 2.83 6.82 5.64
CA ALA A 124 2.39 7.13 7.01
C ALA A 124 0.89 6.87 7.22
N ILE A 125 0.04 7.18 6.22
CA ILE A 125 -1.40 6.92 6.26
C ILE A 125 -1.67 5.41 6.30
N ASP A 126 -0.98 4.63 5.44
CA ASP A 126 -1.12 3.18 5.37
C ASP A 126 -0.67 2.50 6.68
N LEU A 127 0.48 2.91 7.23
CA LEU A 127 0.98 2.39 8.53
C LEU A 127 0.10 2.80 9.72
N ALA A 128 -0.66 3.90 9.61
CA ALA A 128 -1.66 4.28 10.60
C ALA A 128 -2.94 3.39 10.52
N GLY A 129 -2.96 2.39 9.62
CA GLY A 129 -4.08 1.45 9.48
C GLY A 129 -5.28 2.03 8.72
N ARG A 130 -5.12 3.13 7.98
CA ARG A 130 -6.19 3.73 7.17
C ARG A 130 -6.10 3.31 5.72
N ASP A 131 -7.25 3.15 5.07
CA ASP A 131 -7.29 2.92 3.63
C ASP A 131 -6.93 4.22 2.88
N ILE A 132 -5.69 4.25 2.39
CA ILE A 132 -5.18 5.40 1.65
C ILE A 132 -5.89 5.58 0.30
N LEU A 133 -6.30 4.48 -0.35
CA LEU A 133 -6.97 4.56 -1.66
C LEU A 133 -8.36 5.19 -1.50
N GLU A 134 -9.13 4.76 -0.51
CA GLU A 134 -10.42 5.36 -0.16
C GLU A 134 -10.25 6.83 0.22
N SER A 135 -9.23 7.16 0.99
CA SER A 135 -8.91 8.51 1.41
C SER A 135 -8.62 9.44 0.22
N VAL A 136 -7.84 8.99 -0.75
CA VAL A 136 -7.56 9.73 -1.98
C VAL A 136 -8.85 9.90 -2.80
N GLN A 137 -9.65 8.85 -2.94
CA GLN A 137 -10.91 8.92 -3.67
C GLN A 137 -11.89 9.91 -3.03
N THR A 138 -12.01 9.90 -1.71
CA THR A 138 -12.89 10.83 -0.95
C THR A 138 -12.37 12.27 -0.99
N SER A 139 -11.06 12.46 -1.15
CA SER A 139 -10.48 13.79 -1.36
C SER A 139 -10.80 14.35 -2.76
N VAL A 140 -10.85 13.50 -3.78
CA VAL A 140 -11.22 13.90 -5.15
C VAL A 140 -12.73 14.04 -5.31
N TYR A 141 -13.49 13.07 -4.80
CA TYR A 141 -14.94 13.01 -4.86
C TYR A 141 -15.52 13.23 -3.47
N PRO A 142 -16.13 14.40 -3.20
CA PRO A 142 -16.78 14.66 -1.93
C PRO A 142 -17.82 13.59 -1.60
N ARG A 143 -17.82 13.12 -0.36
CA ARG A 143 -18.79 12.15 0.14
C ARG A 143 -19.91 12.86 0.85
N VAL A 144 -21.14 12.40 0.64
CA VAL A 144 -22.31 12.93 1.32
C VAL A 144 -22.68 12.02 2.48
N ILE A 145 -22.73 12.57 3.67
CA ILE A 145 -23.06 11.88 4.92
C ILE A 145 -24.41 12.39 5.41
N ASP A 146 -25.33 11.47 5.70
CA ASP A 146 -26.62 11.80 6.31
C ASP A 146 -26.49 11.80 7.83
N CYS A 147 -27.04 12.79 8.50
CA CYS A 147 -27.11 12.89 9.95
C CYS A 147 -28.58 12.96 10.41
N PRO A 148 -29.09 11.93 11.11
CA PRO A 148 -28.43 10.68 11.55
C PRO A 148 -28.12 9.72 10.40
N ALA A 149 -27.21 8.78 10.63
CA ALA A 149 -26.78 7.79 9.63
C ALA A 149 -27.98 6.98 9.13
N ARG A 150 -27.95 6.61 7.84
CA ARG A 150 -28.96 5.71 7.26
C ARG A 150 -28.93 4.36 7.95
N GLY A 151 -30.09 3.92 8.45
CA GLY A 151 -30.20 2.65 9.20
C GLY A 151 -29.92 2.76 10.69
N SER A 152 -29.67 3.95 11.22
CA SER A 152 -29.64 4.15 12.68
C SER A 152 -31.02 3.97 13.31
N ALA A 153 -31.06 3.62 14.61
CA ALA A 153 -32.31 3.42 15.35
C ALA A 153 -33.22 4.66 15.36
N LYS A 154 -32.61 5.87 15.23
CA LYS A 154 -33.34 7.13 15.14
C LYS A 154 -33.26 7.66 13.70
N SER A 155 -34.43 7.94 13.13
CA SER A 155 -34.54 8.50 11.76
C SER A 155 -34.37 10.01 11.69
N SER A 156 -34.31 10.69 12.82
CA SER A 156 -34.16 12.15 12.95
C SER A 156 -33.44 12.49 14.27
N LEU A 157 -32.83 13.67 14.31
CA LEU A 157 -32.33 14.27 15.55
C LEU A 157 -33.46 15.06 16.19
N ASP A 158 -33.68 14.83 17.49
CA ASP A 158 -34.66 15.57 18.25
C ASP A 158 -33.97 16.73 18.97
N ALA A 159 -34.38 17.96 18.69
CA ALA A 159 -33.85 19.17 19.30
C ALA A 159 -35.00 20.01 19.85
N VAL A 160 -34.78 20.64 20.99
CA VAL A 160 -35.77 21.53 21.63
C VAL A 160 -35.30 22.96 21.46
N ALA A 161 -36.08 23.78 20.79
CA ALA A 161 -35.81 25.21 20.61
C ALA A 161 -36.04 26.01 21.88
N LYS A 162 -35.46 27.20 21.97
CA LYS A 162 -35.60 28.11 23.15
C LYS A 162 -37.03 28.42 23.55
N ASN A 163 -37.98 28.33 22.63
CA ASN A 163 -39.43 28.55 22.89
C ASN A 163 -40.15 27.26 23.33
N GLY A 164 -39.39 26.16 23.60
CA GLY A 164 -39.96 24.87 24.08
C GLY A 164 -40.52 24.00 22.96
N ILE A 165 -40.43 24.35 21.71
CA ILE A 165 -40.91 23.55 20.59
C ILE A 165 -39.90 22.45 20.27
N GLN A 166 -40.37 21.21 20.20
CA GLN A 166 -39.56 20.07 19.77
C GLN A 166 -39.51 19.99 18.24
N LEU A 167 -38.29 19.96 17.71
CA LEU A 167 -38.02 19.87 16.29
C LEU A 167 -37.38 18.53 15.95
N LYS A 168 -37.79 17.91 14.83
CA LYS A 168 -37.15 16.74 14.24
C LYS A 168 -36.34 17.16 13.04
N VAL A 169 -35.02 17.07 13.13
CA VAL A 169 -34.09 17.57 12.15
C VAL A 169 -33.37 16.43 11.45
N LYS A 170 -33.18 16.56 10.15
CA LYS A 170 -32.27 15.73 9.36
C LYS A 170 -31.32 16.65 8.62
N ALA A 171 -30.03 16.35 8.68
CA ALA A 171 -29.02 17.10 7.94
C ALA A 171 -28.31 16.18 6.95
N ARG A 172 -27.88 16.78 5.85
CA ARG A 172 -27.03 16.15 4.88
C ARG A 172 -25.78 16.99 4.69
N VAL A 173 -24.63 16.41 4.99
CA VAL A 173 -23.34 17.11 5.01
C VAL A 173 -22.43 16.54 3.96
N THR A 174 -21.87 17.42 3.12
CA THR A 174 -20.87 17.05 2.15
C THR A 174 -19.48 17.21 2.76
N VAL A 175 -18.72 16.12 2.83
CA VAL A 175 -17.38 16.09 3.41
C VAL A 175 -16.34 15.76 2.36
N ARG A 176 -15.13 16.30 2.54
CA ARG A 176 -13.95 16.00 1.74
C ARG A 176 -12.81 15.62 2.67
N ALA A 177 -12.06 14.57 2.36
CA ALA A 177 -10.88 14.20 3.13
C ALA A 177 -9.74 15.21 2.89
N ASN A 178 -9.14 15.69 3.98
CA ASN A 178 -7.88 16.41 3.93
C ASN A 178 -6.74 15.44 4.20
N LEU A 179 -5.98 15.06 3.16
CA LEU A 179 -4.93 14.06 3.25
C LEU A 179 -3.79 14.47 4.18
N GLN A 180 -3.47 15.77 4.27
CA GLN A 180 -2.42 16.27 5.15
C GLN A 180 -2.76 16.13 6.64
N GLN A 181 -4.05 16.11 6.98
CA GLN A 181 -4.57 15.98 8.35
C GLN A 181 -5.24 14.63 8.60
N LEU A 182 -5.10 13.67 7.69
CA LEU A 182 -5.78 12.38 7.78
C LEU A 182 -5.26 11.53 8.94
N ILE A 183 -3.99 11.68 9.29
CA ILE A 183 -3.39 11.03 10.47
C ILE A 183 -3.99 11.70 11.71
N GLY A 184 -4.82 10.96 12.46
CA GLY A 184 -5.58 11.50 13.60
C GLY A 184 -6.89 12.21 13.25
N GLY A 185 -7.32 12.21 11.99
CA GLY A 185 -8.59 12.79 11.54
C GLY A 185 -9.83 12.04 12.06
N ALA A 186 -10.98 12.71 11.99
CA ALA A 186 -12.25 12.20 12.44
C ALA A 186 -12.78 11.06 11.53
N THR A 187 -13.37 10.03 12.13
CA THR A 187 -14.14 8.99 11.42
C THR A 187 -15.51 9.52 11.00
N GLU A 188 -16.20 8.81 10.10
CA GLU A 188 -17.58 9.16 9.70
C GLU A 188 -18.51 9.30 10.90
N GLU A 189 -18.42 8.37 11.85
CA GLU A 189 -19.20 8.40 13.11
C GLU A 189 -18.93 9.65 13.94
N THR A 190 -17.66 10.06 14.05
CA THR A 190 -17.27 11.27 14.77
C THR A 190 -17.83 12.53 14.10
N ILE A 191 -17.86 12.57 12.75
CA ILE A 191 -18.43 13.68 12.01
C ILE A 191 -19.94 13.76 12.24
N ILE A 192 -20.64 12.62 12.17
CA ILE A 192 -22.09 12.54 12.45
C ILE A 192 -22.40 13.04 13.86
N ALA A 193 -21.63 12.59 14.87
CA ALA A 193 -21.79 13.01 16.25
C ALA A 193 -21.60 14.53 16.41
N ARG A 194 -20.52 15.09 15.87
CA ARG A 194 -20.24 16.54 15.94
C ARG A 194 -21.30 17.39 15.23
N VAL A 195 -21.75 16.94 14.06
CA VAL A 195 -22.83 17.63 13.32
C VAL A 195 -24.13 17.59 14.11
N GLY A 196 -24.45 16.43 14.70
CA GLY A 196 -25.61 16.26 15.57
C GLY A 196 -25.59 17.19 16.79
N GLU A 197 -24.46 17.24 17.50
CA GLU A 197 -24.24 18.15 18.63
C GLU A 197 -24.36 19.61 18.21
N GLY A 198 -23.74 20.00 17.08
CA GLY A 198 -23.83 21.36 16.55
C GLY A 198 -25.26 21.78 16.20
N ILE A 199 -26.07 20.87 15.63
CA ILE A 199 -27.47 21.13 15.30
C ILE A 199 -28.28 21.34 16.60
N VAL A 200 -28.13 20.46 17.58
CA VAL A 200 -28.85 20.56 18.87
C VAL A 200 -28.48 21.85 19.60
N SER A 201 -27.18 22.19 19.64
CA SER A 201 -26.67 23.42 20.25
C SER A 201 -27.12 24.70 19.53
N ALA A 202 -27.26 24.65 18.20
CA ALA A 202 -27.69 25.82 17.44
C ALA A 202 -29.20 26.10 17.53
N ILE A 203 -30.01 25.09 17.83
CA ILE A 203 -31.47 25.19 17.96
C ILE A 203 -31.87 25.54 19.39
N GLY A 204 -31.16 24.98 20.41
CA GLY A 204 -31.36 25.26 21.83
C GLY A 204 -30.71 26.56 22.25
#